data_d6ce47f8d216b304ce4e3e5e4a383381
#
_entry.id   d6ce47f8d216b304ce4e3e5e4a383381
#
_cell.length_a   1.000
_cell.length_b   1.000
_cell.length_c   1.000
_cell.angle_alpha   90.00
_cell.angle_beta   90.00
_cell.angle_gamma   90.00
#
_symmetry.space_group_name_H-M   'P 1'
#
loop_
_entity.id
_entity.type
_entity.pdbx_description
1 polymer ?
#
loop_
_entity_poly.entity_id
_entity_poly.type
_entity_poly.pdbx_seq_one_letter_code
_entity_poly.pdbx_strand_id
1 'polypeptide(L)'
;MSFWAYILDGTSLALDQERFKLITNYTNEGVRRILWKNKMDVNNLGRQLYRQAQRNKAFSSLFSANALAQVNSKDCNVYHMLIDENLGNTSTALLGQYHFWKSDMTIHRCPTWMASVRMASDRVIGTESGTDNVKGYYLADGALYTYVDGDEYTDIFPCWDWRKVPGVTCYQEDKAVHVMGWLEKQNKGSFVGNVNDGTIGLTSMDLVRDGLYARKTWIFTPDYVLCLGAGIRSDSSYQVNTSVEQAVLRDDLLYWNKGKWESVKDLKFSCGDSQRFFHHQTGYILLEGEG
;
A
#
# COMPACT_ATOMS: atom_id res chain seq x y z
N MET A 1 -3.97 -22.49 -10.03
CA MET A 1 -5.39 -22.68 -10.42
C MET A 1 -5.67 -22.22 -11.83
N SER A 2 -5.29 -21.01 -12.25
CA SER A 2 -5.50 -20.43 -13.61
C SER A 2 -5.01 -21.30 -14.75
N PHE A 3 -3.80 -21.86 -14.64
CA PHE A 3 -3.25 -22.78 -15.64
C PHE A 3 -4.12 -24.03 -15.82
N TRP A 4 -4.62 -24.62 -14.74
CA TRP A 4 -5.50 -25.79 -14.82
C TRP A 4 -6.87 -25.43 -15.38
N ALA A 5 -7.42 -24.26 -15.07
CA ALA A 5 -8.66 -23.80 -15.68
C ALA A 5 -8.55 -23.71 -17.20
N TYR A 6 -7.41 -23.22 -17.71
CA TYR A 6 -7.11 -23.16 -19.14
C TYR A 6 -6.92 -24.56 -19.78
N ILE A 7 -6.10 -25.43 -19.18
CA ILE A 7 -5.80 -26.75 -19.74
C ILE A 7 -7.02 -27.67 -19.77
N LEU A 8 -7.90 -27.56 -18.77
CA LEU A 8 -9.09 -28.42 -18.65
C LEU A 8 -10.32 -27.86 -19.38
N ASP A 9 -10.21 -26.66 -19.98
CA ASP A 9 -11.31 -26.07 -20.73
C ASP A 9 -11.75 -26.98 -21.88
N GLY A 10 -13.05 -27.11 -22.09
CA GLY A 10 -13.63 -28.02 -23.09
C GLY A 10 -13.62 -29.50 -22.72
N THR A 11 -13.12 -29.89 -21.55
CA THR A 11 -13.13 -31.29 -21.04
C THR A 11 -14.24 -31.50 -20.01
N SER A 12 -14.49 -32.75 -19.63
CA SER A 12 -15.42 -33.10 -18.52
C SER A 12 -14.96 -32.60 -17.15
N LEU A 13 -13.72 -32.14 -17.01
CA LEU A 13 -13.13 -31.60 -15.79
C LEU A 13 -13.03 -30.06 -15.82
N ALA A 14 -13.57 -29.41 -16.85
CA ALA A 14 -13.61 -27.96 -16.93
C ALA A 14 -14.34 -27.34 -15.75
N LEU A 15 -13.93 -26.13 -15.38
CA LEU A 15 -14.69 -25.36 -14.38
C LEU A 15 -16.05 -25.00 -14.96
N ASP A 16 -17.09 -25.23 -14.16
CA ASP A 16 -18.40 -24.70 -14.48
C ASP A 16 -18.41 -23.17 -14.44
N GLN A 17 -19.43 -22.56 -15.02
CA GLN A 17 -19.55 -21.11 -15.16
C GLN A 17 -19.61 -20.40 -13.81
N GLU A 18 -20.20 -21.01 -12.80
CA GLU A 18 -20.33 -20.42 -11.47
C GLU A 18 -18.96 -20.33 -10.78
N ARG A 19 -18.18 -21.42 -10.81
CA ARG A 19 -16.80 -21.44 -10.27
C ARG A 19 -15.87 -20.51 -11.04
N PHE A 20 -15.99 -20.45 -12.36
CA PHE A 20 -15.21 -19.52 -13.18
C PHE A 20 -15.54 -18.06 -12.80
N LYS A 21 -16.80 -17.74 -12.59
CA LYS A 21 -17.23 -16.40 -12.15
C LYS A 21 -16.66 -16.00 -10.79
N LEU A 22 -16.47 -16.95 -9.85
CA LEU A 22 -15.79 -16.64 -8.58
C LEU A 22 -14.35 -16.17 -8.79
N ILE A 23 -13.61 -16.83 -9.69
CA ILE A 23 -12.23 -16.43 -10.02
C ILE A 23 -12.22 -15.07 -10.73
N THR A 24 -13.15 -14.84 -11.62
CA THR A 24 -13.32 -13.57 -12.34
C THR A 24 -13.62 -12.41 -11.36
N ASN A 25 -14.54 -12.61 -10.43
CA ASN A 25 -14.86 -11.61 -9.42
C ASN A 25 -13.65 -11.32 -8.51
N TYR A 26 -12.93 -12.36 -8.08
CA TYR A 26 -11.71 -12.19 -7.30
C TYR A 26 -10.66 -11.37 -8.08
N THR A 27 -10.51 -11.63 -9.37
CA THR A 27 -9.59 -10.88 -10.21
C THR A 27 -10.03 -9.42 -10.36
N ASN A 28 -11.31 -9.18 -10.66
CA ASN A 28 -11.86 -7.84 -10.86
C ASN A 28 -11.84 -7.00 -9.59
N GLU A 29 -12.37 -7.53 -8.49
CA GLU A 29 -12.55 -6.77 -7.25
C GLU A 29 -11.33 -6.78 -6.33
N GLY A 30 -10.38 -7.65 -6.60
CA GLY A 30 -9.14 -7.79 -5.81
C GLY A 30 -7.90 -7.48 -6.63
N VAL A 31 -7.49 -8.39 -7.51
CA VAL A 31 -6.17 -8.34 -8.17
C VAL A 31 -5.98 -7.07 -8.99
N ARG A 32 -6.97 -6.63 -9.77
CA ARG A 32 -6.88 -5.40 -10.58
C ARG A 32 -6.66 -4.16 -9.73
N ARG A 33 -7.21 -4.11 -8.51
CA ARG A 33 -7.10 -2.94 -7.63
C ARG A 33 -5.72 -2.76 -7.03
N ILE A 34 -4.99 -3.87 -6.81
CA ILE A 34 -3.68 -3.87 -6.14
C ILE A 34 -2.49 -3.83 -7.09
N LEU A 35 -2.72 -3.79 -8.40
CA LEU A 35 -1.68 -3.65 -9.41
C LEU A 35 -1.64 -2.24 -9.96
N TRP A 36 -0.43 -1.68 -10.09
CA TRP A 36 -0.18 -0.38 -10.69
C TRP A 36 1.02 -0.46 -11.62
N LYS A 37 0.80 -0.19 -12.93
CA LYS A 37 1.87 -0.16 -13.96
C LYS A 37 2.83 -1.35 -13.85
N ASN A 38 2.29 -2.56 -13.91
CA ASN A 38 3.01 -3.84 -13.77
C ASN A 38 3.79 -4.04 -12.45
N LYS A 39 3.38 -3.38 -11.39
CA LYS A 39 3.88 -3.59 -10.03
C LYS A 39 2.74 -3.98 -9.10
N MET A 40 3.00 -4.88 -8.19
CA MET A 40 2.08 -5.13 -7.08
C MET A 40 2.33 -4.11 -5.97
N ASP A 41 1.25 -3.58 -5.42
CA ASP A 41 1.31 -2.71 -4.25
C ASP A 41 2.06 -3.37 -3.09
N VAL A 42 2.94 -2.63 -2.42
CA VAL A 42 3.78 -3.12 -1.31
C VAL A 42 2.94 -3.70 -0.18
N ASN A 43 1.79 -3.09 0.14
CA ASN A 43 0.87 -3.60 1.16
C ASN A 43 0.33 -5.01 0.88
N ASN A 44 0.48 -5.51 -0.36
CA ASN A 44 -0.01 -6.81 -0.80
C ASN A 44 1.09 -7.86 -1.00
N LEU A 45 2.35 -7.53 -0.68
CA LEU A 45 3.46 -8.48 -0.78
C LEU A 45 3.54 -9.44 0.41
N GLY A 46 2.88 -9.13 1.53
CA GLY A 46 3.00 -9.87 2.77
C GLY A 46 4.44 -9.85 3.29
N ARG A 47 4.95 -11.00 3.74
CA ARG A 47 6.38 -11.12 4.14
C ARG A 47 7.36 -11.14 2.98
N GLN A 48 6.90 -11.27 1.75
CA GLN A 48 7.75 -11.42 0.56
C GLN A 48 8.29 -10.06 0.08
N LEU A 49 8.98 -9.34 0.97
CA LEU A 49 9.63 -8.07 0.71
C LEU A 49 11.10 -8.30 0.36
N TYR A 50 11.33 -8.82 -0.83
CA TYR A 50 12.64 -9.08 -1.40
C TYR A 50 12.82 -8.35 -2.73
N ARG A 51 14.03 -8.39 -3.26
CA ARG A 51 14.36 -7.75 -4.53
C ARG A 51 13.43 -8.22 -5.65
N GLN A 52 12.92 -7.29 -6.45
CA GLN A 52 11.95 -7.52 -7.55
C GLN A 52 10.59 -8.12 -7.13
N ALA A 53 10.27 -8.19 -5.84
CA ALA A 53 9.02 -8.81 -5.36
C ALA A 53 7.77 -8.21 -6.03
N GLN A 54 7.69 -6.89 -6.15
CA GLN A 54 6.56 -6.19 -6.78
C GLN A 54 6.36 -6.62 -8.24
N ARG A 55 7.45 -6.70 -9.02
CA ARG A 55 7.42 -7.15 -10.43
C ARG A 55 7.05 -8.63 -10.56
N ASN A 56 7.68 -9.47 -9.76
CA ASN A 56 7.46 -10.93 -9.82
C ASN A 56 6.01 -11.28 -9.47
N LYS A 57 5.43 -10.62 -8.49
CA LYS A 57 4.01 -10.81 -8.10
C LYS A 57 3.04 -10.30 -9.17
N ALA A 58 3.31 -9.12 -9.73
CA ALA A 58 2.52 -8.58 -10.83
C ALA A 58 2.60 -9.51 -12.05
N PHE A 59 3.81 -9.93 -12.45
CA PHE A 59 4.01 -10.87 -13.56
C PHE A 59 3.23 -12.17 -13.36
N SER A 60 3.27 -12.76 -12.16
CA SER A 60 2.49 -13.96 -11.85
C SER A 60 0.98 -13.76 -11.99
N SER A 61 0.49 -12.56 -11.63
CA SER A 61 -0.92 -12.20 -11.79
C SER A 61 -1.29 -12.02 -13.27
N LEU A 62 -0.44 -11.35 -14.06
CA LEU A 62 -0.65 -11.17 -15.50
C LEU A 62 -0.55 -12.47 -16.27
N PHE A 63 0.40 -13.34 -15.92
CA PHE A 63 0.49 -14.68 -16.49
C PHE A 63 -0.77 -15.50 -16.23
N SER A 64 -1.31 -15.43 -15.00
CA SER A 64 -2.57 -16.07 -14.65
C SER A 64 -3.75 -15.50 -15.44
N ALA A 65 -3.80 -14.17 -15.59
CA ALA A 65 -4.84 -13.50 -16.35
C ALA A 65 -4.79 -13.90 -17.84
N ASN A 66 -3.60 -13.99 -18.44
CA ASN A 66 -3.45 -14.42 -19.82
C ASN A 66 -3.96 -15.85 -20.07
N ALA A 67 -3.72 -16.77 -19.14
CA ALA A 67 -4.27 -18.12 -19.22
C ALA A 67 -5.81 -18.13 -19.13
N LEU A 68 -6.37 -17.35 -18.18
CA LEU A 68 -7.81 -17.28 -17.96
C LEU A 68 -8.55 -16.53 -19.09
N ALA A 69 -7.89 -15.60 -19.76
CA ALA A 69 -8.45 -14.89 -20.92
C ALA A 69 -8.73 -15.82 -22.12
N GLN A 70 -8.08 -16.98 -22.16
CA GLN A 70 -8.23 -17.98 -23.24
C GLN A 70 -9.31 -19.02 -22.96
N VAL A 71 -9.87 -19.03 -21.74
CA VAL A 71 -10.97 -19.94 -21.39
C VAL A 71 -12.24 -19.50 -22.13
N ASN A 72 -12.96 -20.43 -22.72
CA ASN A 72 -14.21 -20.15 -23.42
C ASN A 72 -15.34 -19.75 -22.45
N SER A 73 -15.29 -18.50 -21.98
CA SER A 73 -16.27 -17.93 -21.07
C SER A 73 -16.60 -16.49 -21.46
N LYS A 74 -17.88 -16.12 -21.30
CA LYS A 74 -18.33 -14.73 -21.50
C LYS A 74 -17.76 -13.73 -20.48
N ASP A 75 -17.21 -14.24 -19.37
CA ASP A 75 -16.63 -13.43 -18.29
C ASP A 75 -15.13 -13.17 -18.48
N CYS A 76 -14.51 -13.60 -19.59
CA CYS A 76 -13.06 -13.47 -19.81
C CYS A 76 -12.58 -12.02 -20.03
N ASN A 77 -13.46 -11.09 -20.34
CA ASN A 77 -13.13 -9.67 -20.59
C ASN A 77 -12.36 -8.99 -19.44
N VAL A 78 -12.61 -9.38 -18.19
CA VAL A 78 -11.90 -8.86 -17.01
C VAL A 78 -10.39 -9.11 -17.10
N TYR A 79 -9.99 -10.23 -17.65
CA TYR A 79 -8.57 -10.60 -17.78
C TYR A 79 -7.88 -9.79 -18.88
N HIS A 80 -8.56 -9.50 -19.97
CA HIS A 80 -8.05 -8.59 -21.00
C HIS A 80 -7.89 -7.17 -20.43
N MET A 81 -8.90 -6.67 -19.71
CA MET A 81 -8.81 -5.37 -19.04
C MET A 81 -7.62 -5.29 -18.07
N LEU A 82 -7.40 -6.33 -17.25
CA LEU A 82 -6.27 -6.39 -16.33
C LEU A 82 -4.92 -6.32 -17.08
N ILE A 83 -4.79 -7.04 -18.18
CA ILE A 83 -3.57 -7.05 -18.99
C ILE A 83 -3.35 -5.67 -19.62
N ASP A 84 -4.36 -5.11 -20.25
CA ASP A 84 -4.31 -3.81 -20.93
C ASP A 84 -3.93 -2.67 -20.00
N GLU A 85 -4.54 -2.63 -18.81
CA GLU A 85 -4.24 -1.62 -17.77
C GLU A 85 -2.76 -1.67 -17.37
N ASN A 86 -2.20 -2.87 -17.22
CA ASN A 86 -0.80 -3.05 -16.83
C ASN A 86 0.19 -2.82 -17.98
N LEU A 87 -0.28 -2.83 -19.23
CA LEU A 87 0.49 -2.42 -20.42
C LEU A 87 0.39 -0.91 -20.70
N GLY A 88 -0.36 -0.16 -19.90
CA GLY A 88 -0.49 1.29 -19.98
C GLY A 88 -1.80 1.81 -20.56
N ASN A 89 -2.74 0.95 -20.94
CA ASN A 89 -4.08 1.37 -21.34
C ASN A 89 -4.95 1.60 -20.11
N THR A 90 -5.19 2.86 -19.77
CA THR A 90 -5.96 3.25 -18.57
C THR A 90 -7.44 3.46 -18.84
N SER A 91 -7.92 3.28 -20.06
CA SER A 91 -9.33 3.54 -20.44
C SER A 91 -10.34 2.68 -19.68
N THR A 92 -9.90 1.53 -19.18
CA THR A 92 -10.72 0.57 -18.41
C THR A 92 -10.34 0.51 -16.94
N ALA A 93 -9.46 1.40 -16.47
CA ALA A 93 -8.95 1.37 -15.11
C ALA A 93 -10.06 1.49 -14.05
N LEU A 94 -9.94 0.69 -13.00
CA LEU A 94 -10.80 0.79 -11.82
C LEU A 94 -10.39 2.02 -11.02
N LEU A 95 -11.15 3.09 -11.10
CA LEU A 95 -10.90 4.33 -10.37
C LEU A 95 -11.68 4.38 -9.06
N GLY A 96 -11.28 5.31 -8.19
CA GLY A 96 -11.94 5.61 -6.92
C GLY A 96 -11.41 4.82 -5.74
N GLN A 97 -12.13 4.91 -4.63
CA GLN A 97 -11.71 4.28 -3.38
C GLN A 97 -12.40 2.93 -3.17
N TYR A 98 -11.60 1.96 -2.69
CA TYR A 98 -12.09 0.65 -2.28
C TYR A 98 -11.48 0.24 -0.93
N HIS A 99 -12.33 -0.24 -0.03
CA HIS A 99 -11.94 -0.72 1.30
C HIS A 99 -12.12 -2.23 1.44
N PHE A 100 -11.03 -2.92 1.69
CA PHE A 100 -10.99 -4.36 1.98
C PHE A 100 -11.19 -4.57 3.49
N TRP A 101 -12.43 -4.53 3.92
CA TRP A 101 -12.79 -4.56 5.35
C TRP A 101 -12.36 -5.81 6.11
N LYS A 102 -12.16 -6.95 5.40
CA LYS A 102 -11.65 -8.19 5.99
C LYS A 102 -10.15 -8.18 6.28
N SER A 103 -9.42 -7.25 5.72
CA SER A 103 -7.97 -7.13 5.84
C SER A 103 -7.53 -5.73 6.28
N ASP A 104 -8.46 -4.88 6.69
CA ASP A 104 -8.22 -3.51 7.16
C ASP A 104 -7.33 -2.70 6.20
N MET A 105 -7.62 -2.76 4.90
CA MET A 105 -6.84 -2.10 3.86
C MET A 105 -7.71 -1.23 2.96
N THR A 106 -7.22 -0.05 2.62
CA THR A 106 -7.88 0.85 1.66
C THR A 106 -6.96 1.12 0.49
N ILE A 107 -7.52 1.14 -0.70
CA ILE A 107 -6.87 1.54 -1.95
C ILE A 107 -7.67 2.68 -2.56
N HIS A 108 -6.96 3.68 -3.06
CA HIS A 108 -7.52 4.79 -3.83
C HIS A 108 -6.78 4.88 -5.16
N ARG A 109 -7.54 4.89 -6.26
CA ARG A 109 -6.99 4.92 -7.61
C ARG A 109 -7.51 6.12 -8.37
N CYS A 110 -6.59 6.92 -8.89
CA CYS A 110 -6.84 8.05 -9.77
C CYS A 110 -6.28 7.74 -11.18
N PRO A 111 -6.61 8.52 -12.20
CA PRO A 111 -6.08 8.27 -13.55
C PRO A 111 -4.56 8.26 -13.64
N THR A 112 -3.88 9.06 -12.82
CA THR A 112 -2.43 9.29 -12.88
C THR A 112 -1.66 8.76 -11.68
N TRP A 113 -2.32 8.39 -10.59
CA TRP A 113 -1.69 7.91 -9.37
C TRP A 113 -2.58 6.94 -8.59
N MET A 114 -1.97 6.20 -7.70
CA MET A 114 -2.63 5.29 -6.77
C MET A 114 -2.03 5.48 -5.37
N ALA A 115 -2.85 5.30 -4.34
CA ALA A 115 -2.38 5.15 -2.97
C ALA A 115 -3.04 3.96 -2.29
N SER A 116 -2.32 3.34 -1.36
CA SER A 116 -2.85 2.30 -0.49
C SER A 116 -2.46 2.54 0.96
N VAL A 117 -3.36 2.25 1.89
CA VAL A 117 -3.03 2.25 3.32
C VAL A 117 -3.39 0.91 3.94
N ARG A 118 -2.41 0.30 4.61
CA ARG A 118 -2.59 -0.92 5.40
C ARG A 118 -2.73 -0.55 6.87
N MET A 119 -3.83 -0.98 7.43
CA MET A 119 -4.17 -0.80 8.84
C MET A 119 -4.29 -2.16 9.53
N ALA A 120 -4.43 -2.17 10.83
CA ALA A 120 -4.75 -3.37 11.59
C ALA A 120 -5.67 -3.02 12.76
N SER A 121 -6.64 -3.88 13.00
CA SER A 121 -7.42 -3.94 14.24
C SER A 121 -7.14 -5.24 14.97
N ASP A 122 -7.75 -5.45 16.12
CA ASP A 122 -7.71 -6.72 16.84
C ASP A 122 -8.35 -7.90 16.09
N ARG A 123 -9.05 -7.61 14.98
CA ARG A 123 -9.69 -8.62 14.10
C ARG A 123 -8.69 -9.27 13.14
N VAL A 124 -7.60 -8.57 12.78
CA VAL A 124 -6.63 -9.02 11.78
C VAL A 124 -5.24 -9.20 12.38
N ILE A 125 -4.43 -10.04 11.77
CA ILE A 125 -3.03 -10.21 12.16
C ILE A 125 -2.19 -9.00 11.76
N GLY A 126 -2.58 -8.29 10.71
CA GLY A 126 -1.88 -7.12 10.17
C GLY A 126 -0.78 -7.51 9.22
N THR A 127 0.34 -8.00 9.71
CA THR A 127 1.46 -8.44 8.89
C THR A 127 2.00 -9.79 9.35
N GLU A 128 2.95 -10.33 8.62
CA GLU A 128 3.60 -11.60 8.87
C GLU A 128 5.12 -11.41 8.76
N SER A 129 5.87 -12.04 9.66
CA SER A 129 7.32 -12.20 9.55
C SER A 129 7.66 -13.64 9.17
N GLY A 130 8.79 -13.82 8.50
CA GLY A 130 9.25 -15.15 8.09
C GLY A 130 10.64 -15.10 7.46
N THR A 131 11.04 -16.18 6.80
CA THR A 131 12.37 -16.33 6.20
C THR A 131 12.70 -15.26 5.16
N ASP A 132 11.68 -14.74 4.45
CA ASP A 132 11.87 -13.73 3.40
C ASP A 132 12.05 -12.32 4.00
N ASN A 133 11.35 -12.01 5.10
CA ASN A 133 11.46 -10.74 5.81
C ASN A 133 11.09 -10.91 7.30
N VAL A 134 12.06 -10.68 8.18
CA VAL A 134 11.87 -10.69 9.64
C VAL A 134 11.66 -9.29 10.23
N LYS A 135 11.71 -8.23 9.43
CA LYS A 135 11.69 -6.83 9.88
C LYS A 135 10.32 -6.16 9.70
N GLY A 136 9.31 -6.88 9.22
CA GLY A 136 8.02 -6.34 8.80
C GLY A 136 7.06 -5.93 9.91
N TYR A 137 7.50 -5.77 11.15
CA TYR A 137 6.68 -5.56 12.34
C TYR A 137 5.70 -4.39 12.23
N TYR A 138 6.07 -3.30 11.58
CA TYR A 138 5.28 -2.07 11.48
C TYR A 138 4.47 -1.95 10.18
N LEU A 139 4.47 -2.95 9.30
CA LEU A 139 3.88 -2.86 7.95
C LEU A 139 2.34 -2.72 7.91
N ALA A 140 1.66 -2.83 9.05
CA ALA A 140 0.21 -2.64 9.12
C ALA A 140 -0.22 -1.52 10.08
N ASP A 141 0.70 -0.64 10.47
CA ASP A 141 0.44 0.44 11.41
C ASP A 141 0.06 1.76 10.72
N GLY A 142 -0.74 1.65 9.67
CA GLY A 142 -1.08 2.75 8.78
C GLY A 142 0.01 3.00 7.74
N ALA A 143 0.63 1.93 7.23
CA ALA A 143 1.60 2.02 6.15
C ALA A 143 0.91 2.53 4.88
N LEU A 144 1.30 3.72 4.45
CA LEU A 144 0.74 4.44 3.31
C LEU A 144 1.76 4.45 2.17
N TYR A 145 1.43 3.85 1.05
CA TYR A 145 2.25 3.89 -0.17
C TYR A 145 1.55 4.67 -1.25
N THR A 146 2.32 5.50 -1.96
CA THR A 146 1.84 6.30 -3.09
C THR A 146 2.61 5.96 -4.35
N TYR A 147 1.91 5.86 -5.48
CA TYR A 147 2.46 5.43 -6.76
C TYR A 147 2.05 6.40 -7.86
N VAL A 148 3.02 6.89 -8.60
CA VAL A 148 2.82 7.64 -9.84
C VAL A 148 3.33 6.80 -11.02
N ASP A 149 4.59 6.42 -11.04
CA ASP A 149 5.16 5.59 -12.10
C ASP A 149 5.24 4.09 -11.76
N GLY A 150 5.08 3.71 -10.49
CA GLY A 150 5.11 2.34 -9.99
C GLY A 150 6.48 1.86 -9.54
N ASP A 151 7.51 2.67 -9.71
CA ASP A 151 8.89 2.31 -9.34
C ASP A 151 9.36 2.98 -8.03
N GLU A 152 8.49 3.66 -7.31
CA GLU A 152 8.80 4.42 -6.10
C GLU A 152 9.45 3.57 -5.01
N TYR A 153 9.07 2.30 -4.91
CA TYR A 153 9.57 1.36 -3.90
C TYR A 153 10.35 0.18 -4.49
N THR A 154 10.70 0.25 -5.78
CA THR A 154 11.39 -0.85 -6.44
C THR A 154 12.76 -1.09 -5.82
N ASP A 155 12.96 -2.30 -5.31
CA ASP A 155 14.22 -2.80 -4.73
C ASP A 155 14.75 -1.99 -3.52
N ILE A 156 13.91 -1.18 -2.86
CA ILE A 156 14.32 -0.34 -1.72
C ILE A 156 14.49 -1.13 -0.41
N PHE A 157 13.83 -2.27 -0.26
CA PHE A 157 13.70 -2.99 1.01
C PHE A 157 15.02 -3.32 1.73
N PRO A 158 16.13 -3.64 1.07
CA PRO A 158 17.41 -3.87 1.73
C PRO A 158 17.98 -2.62 2.44
N CYS A 159 17.59 -1.43 1.96
CA CYS A 159 18.06 -0.13 2.47
C CYS A 159 17.06 0.55 3.41
N TRP A 160 15.87 -0.02 3.61
CA TRP A 160 14.83 0.59 4.43
C TRP A 160 15.23 0.68 5.90
N ASP A 161 14.95 1.84 6.47
CA ASP A 161 14.78 1.98 7.90
C ASP A 161 13.38 1.48 8.28
N TRP A 162 13.32 0.29 8.87
CA TRP A 162 12.06 -0.41 9.17
C TRP A 162 11.24 0.22 10.29
N ARG A 163 11.76 1.26 10.93
CA ARG A 163 11.02 2.13 11.85
C ARG A 163 10.52 3.41 11.18
N LYS A 164 10.85 3.62 9.90
CA LYS A 164 10.44 4.76 9.10
C LYS A 164 9.64 4.35 7.87
N VAL A 165 8.86 3.29 7.99
CA VAL A 165 7.93 2.88 6.92
C VAL A 165 6.97 4.03 6.62
N PRO A 166 6.71 4.36 5.34
CA PRO A 166 5.83 5.47 4.96
C PRO A 166 4.48 5.42 5.66
N GLY A 167 4.03 6.54 6.21
CA GLY A 167 2.78 6.68 6.94
C GLY A 167 2.78 6.16 8.39
N VAL A 168 3.77 5.38 8.80
CA VAL A 168 3.80 4.71 10.10
C VAL A 168 4.21 5.66 11.22
N THR A 169 3.54 5.52 12.38
CA THR A 169 3.91 6.17 13.64
C THR A 169 4.51 5.12 14.57
N CYS A 170 5.77 5.26 14.96
CA CYS A 170 6.42 4.32 15.87
C CYS A 170 7.58 4.91 16.66
N TYR A 171 8.05 4.15 17.65
CA TYR A 171 9.24 4.47 18.43
C TYR A 171 10.50 4.43 17.59
N GLN A 172 11.42 5.34 17.87
CA GLN A 172 12.77 5.39 17.28
C GLN A 172 13.78 4.76 18.25
N GLU A 173 13.71 3.46 18.40
CA GLU A 173 14.62 2.69 19.25
C GLU A 173 15.83 2.19 18.45
N ASP A 174 17.01 2.11 19.09
CA ASP A 174 18.22 1.52 18.50
C ASP A 174 18.23 -0.03 18.51
N LYS A 175 17.19 -0.64 19.07
CA LYS A 175 17.05 -2.09 19.12
C LYS A 175 16.58 -2.67 17.79
N ALA A 176 16.88 -3.95 17.56
CA ALA A 176 16.31 -4.68 16.44
C ALA A 176 14.78 -4.64 16.48
N VAL A 177 14.16 -4.58 15.30
CA VAL A 177 12.70 -4.68 15.18
C VAL A 177 12.25 -6.06 15.65
N HIS A 178 11.15 -6.12 16.40
CA HIS A 178 10.58 -7.38 16.89
C HIS A 178 10.27 -8.33 15.73
N VAL A 179 10.65 -9.59 15.86
CA VAL A 179 10.30 -10.66 14.92
C VAL A 179 9.00 -11.27 15.40
N MET A 180 7.97 -11.20 14.58
CA MET A 180 6.65 -11.66 14.93
C MET A 180 6.57 -13.18 15.06
N GLY A 181 5.85 -13.61 16.09
CA GLY A 181 5.44 -14.98 16.24
C GLY A 181 4.32 -15.38 15.25
N TRP A 182 4.10 -16.66 15.12
CA TRP A 182 3.00 -17.19 14.31
C TRP A 182 1.65 -16.75 14.89
N LEU A 183 0.80 -16.13 14.05
CA LEU A 183 -0.51 -15.59 14.42
C LEU A 183 -0.48 -14.46 15.48
N GLU A 184 0.66 -13.85 15.71
CA GLU A 184 0.77 -12.71 16.62
C GLU A 184 -0.03 -11.53 16.12
N LYS A 185 -0.96 -11.05 16.96
CA LYS A 185 -1.71 -9.82 16.69
C LYS A 185 -0.98 -8.61 17.28
N GLN A 186 -0.74 -7.62 16.46
CA GLN A 186 0.06 -6.44 16.83
C GLN A 186 -0.78 -5.34 17.44
N ASN A 187 -1.83 -4.92 16.74
CA ASN A 187 -2.69 -3.85 17.21
C ASN A 187 -3.79 -4.42 18.13
N LYS A 188 -3.99 -3.75 19.27
CA LYS A 188 -5.05 -4.04 20.25
C LYS A 188 -6.26 -3.12 20.08
N GLY A 189 -6.18 -2.14 19.19
CA GLY A 189 -7.30 -1.27 18.83
C GLY A 189 -8.36 -2.05 18.07
N SER A 190 -9.62 -1.85 18.43
CA SER A 190 -10.74 -2.55 17.77
C SER A 190 -11.28 -1.78 16.56
N PHE A 191 -10.91 -0.50 16.41
CA PHE A 191 -11.46 0.37 15.40
C PHE A 191 -10.59 0.47 14.15
N VAL A 192 -11.13 -0.01 13.03
CA VAL A 192 -10.78 0.38 11.67
C VAL A 192 -12.07 0.57 10.90
N GLY A 193 -12.22 1.70 10.25
CA GLY A 193 -13.43 2.06 9.52
C GLY A 193 -13.14 2.83 8.24
N ASN A 194 -14.12 2.78 7.33
CA ASN A 194 -14.09 3.50 6.07
C ASN A 194 -15.47 4.02 5.73
N VAL A 195 -15.51 5.20 5.13
CA VAL A 195 -16.68 5.74 4.44
C VAL A 195 -16.22 6.39 3.14
N ASN A 196 -16.90 6.12 2.04
CA ASN A 196 -16.59 6.72 0.75
C ASN A 196 -17.83 6.79 -0.15
N ASP A 197 -17.79 7.69 -1.12
CA ASP A 197 -18.80 7.82 -2.18
C ASP A 197 -18.34 7.22 -3.53
N GLY A 198 -17.19 6.52 -3.52
CA GLY A 198 -16.52 5.97 -4.70
C GLY A 198 -15.44 6.89 -5.28
N THR A 199 -15.48 8.19 -5.03
CA THR A 199 -14.52 9.19 -5.54
C THR A 199 -13.68 9.78 -4.42
N ILE A 200 -14.33 10.20 -3.35
CA ILE A 200 -13.73 10.72 -2.13
C ILE A 200 -14.00 9.71 -1.01
N GLY A 201 -13.05 9.51 -0.13
CA GLY A 201 -13.29 8.66 1.00
C GLY A 201 -12.35 8.92 2.16
N LEU A 202 -12.83 8.53 3.33
CA LEU A 202 -12.12 8.62 4.59
C LEU A 202 -11.93 7.23 5.15
N THR A 203 -10.70 6.93 5.59
CA THR A 203 -10.41 5.71 6.34
C THR A 203 -9.66 6.05 7.62
N SER A 204 -9.91 5.33 8.69
CA SER A 204 -9.41 5.66 10.02
C SER A 204 -9.10 4.43 10.83
N MET A 205 -8.12 4.51 11.73
CA MET A 205 -7.78 3.46 12.68
C MET A 205 -7.40 4.01 14.05
N ASP A 206 -7.64 3.22 15.08
CA ASP A 206 -7.02 3.37 16.38
C ASP A 206 -5.76 2.49 16.45
N LEU A 207 -4.59 3.12 16.53
CA LEU A 207 -3.32 2.44 16.78
C LEU A 207 -3.15 2.28 18.30
N VAL A 208 -3.13 1.02 18.76
CA VAL A 208 -2.95 0.67 20.19
C VAL A 208 -1.99 -0.51 20.26
N ARG A 209 -0.71 -0.25 20.47
CA ARG A 209 0.30 -1.30 20.57
C ARG A 209 1.54 -0.85 21.33
N ASP A 210 2.15 -1.74 22.07
CA ASP A 210 3.46 -1.54 22.73
C ASP A 210 3.53 -0.27 23.59
N GLY A 211 2.39 0.17 24.19
CA GLY A 211 2.30 1.43 24.95
C GLY A 211 2.24 2.68 24.07
N LEU A 212 2.12 2.54 22.76
CA LEU A 212 1.87 3.62 21.81
C LEU A 212 0.39 3.69 21.45
N TYR A 213 -0.16 4.89 21.45
CA TYR A 213 -1.54 5.20 21.12
C TYR A 213 -1.60 6.32 20.12
N ALA A 214 -2.41 6.17 19.08
CA ALA A 214 -2.70 7.22 18.11
C ALA A 214 -4.04 6.98 17.41
N ARG A 215 -4.74 8.04 17.06
CA ARG A 215 -5.84 8.00 16.08
C ARG A 215 -5.30 8.49 14.76
N LYS A 216 -5.43 7.68 13.73
CA LYS A 216 -4.92 7.99 12.39
C LYS A 216 -6.05 7.99 11.40
N THR A 217 -6.09 9.01 10.54
CA THR A 217 -7.13 9.16 9.52
C THR A 217 -6.50 9.61 8.22
N TRP A 218 -6.97 9.05 7.11
CA TRP A 218 -6.59 9.44 5.76
C TRP A 218 -7.85 9.82 4.98
N ILE A 219 -7.84 11.02 4.40
CA ILE A 219 -8.88 11.48 3.50
C ILE A 219 -8.30 11.45 2.09
N PHE A 220 -8.87 10.63 1.25
CA PHE A 220 -8.48 10.46 -0.14
C PHE A 220 -9.40 11.28 -1.03
N THR A 221 -8.80 12.05 -1.93
CA THR A 221 -9.47 12.85 -2.94
C THR A 221 -8.86 12.56 -4.32
N PRO A 222 -9.41 13.04 -5.42
CA PRO A 222 -8.78 12.90 -6.73
C PRO A 222 -7.38 13.50 -6.85
N ASP A 223 -7.04 14.49 -6.02
CA ASP A 223 -5.84 15.31 -6.17
C ASP A 223 -4.81 15.08 -5.05
N TYR A 224 -5.22 14.62 -3.86
CA TYR A 224 -4.32 14.45 -2.70
C TYR A 224 -4.85 13.45 -1.68
N VAL A 225 -3.94 13.06 -0.79
CA VAL A 225 -4.26 12.35 0.46
C VAL A 225 -3.94 13.28 1.64
N LEU A 226 -4.95 13.60 2.46
CA LEU A 226 -4.75 14.31 3.72
C LEU A 226 -4.56 13.29 4.84
N CYS A 227 -3.41 13.32 5.50
CA CYS A 227 -3.06 12.44 6.61
C CYS A 227 -3.22 13.19 7.93
N LEU A 228 -4.01 12.66 8.83
CA LEU A 228 -4.29 13.26 10.14
C LEU A 228 -3.89 12.30 11.26
N GLY A 229 -3.28 12.86 12.31
CA GLY A 229 -2.96 12.14 13.53
C GLY A 229 -3.46 12.91 14.73
N ALA A 230 -4.06 12.25 15.73
CA ALA A 230 -4.53 12.86 16.94
C ALA A 230 -4.32 11.94 18.15
N GLY A 231 -4.15 12.54 19.34
CA GLY A 231 -4.00 11.82 20.59
C GLY A 231 -2.78 10.90 20.62
N ILE A 232 -1.71 11.29 19.93
CA ILE A 232 -0.46 10.51 19.90
C ILE A 232 0.18 10.60 21.28
N ARG A 233 0.29 9.47 21.96
CA ARG A 233 0.91 9.37 23.28
C ARG A 233 1.66 8.06 23.42
N SER A 234 2.64 8.06 24.29
CA SER A 234 3.56 6.94 24.48
C SER A 234 3.85 6.73 25.97
N ASP A 235 3.87 5.49 26.40
CA ASP A 235 4.35 5.09 27.73
C ASP A 235 5.88 4.91 27.77
N SER A 236 6.56 5.06 26.63
CA SER A 236 8.00 4.94 26.48
C SER A 236 8.70 6.30 26.49
N SER A 237 9.97 6.32 26.94
CA SER A 237 10.85 7.49 26.83
C SER A 237 11.46 7.70 25.45
N TYR A 238 11.31 6.74 24.54
CA TYR A 238 11.80 6.87 23.16
C TYR A 238 11.01 7.90 22.37
N GLN A 239 11.68 8.61 21.49
CA GLN A 239 11.03 9.51 20.54
C GLN A 239 10.05 8.74 19.66
N VAL A 240 8.87 9.31 19.43
CA VAL A 240 7.86 8.80 18.50
C VAL A 240 7.85 9.67 17.26
N ASN A 241 8.00 9.04 16.08
CA ASN A 241 7.94 9.74 14.81
C ASN A 241 6.82 9.16 13.95
N THR A 242 6.20 10.03 13.14
CA THR A 242 5.39 9.61 12.00
C THR A 242 6.21 9.87 10.74
N SER A 243 6.48 8.80 9.98
CA SER A 243 7.24 8.90 8.74
C SER A 243 6.33 9.36 7.61
N VAL A 244 6.74 10.38 6.88
CA VAL A 244 5.96 10.89 5.73
C VAL A 244 6.19 9.98 4.53
N GLU A 245 7.46 9.77 4.15
CA GLU A 245 7.82 8.96 2.98
C GLU A 245 9.21 8.32 3.16
N GLN A 246 9.41 7.20 2.51
CA GLN A 246 10.71 6.55 2.34
C GLN A 246 10.72 5.81 0.99
N ALA A 247 10.97 6.54 -0.08
CA ALA A 247 10.98 6.06 -1.45
C ALA A 247 12.38 6.11 -2.06
N VAL A 248 12.55 5.49 -3.23
CA VAL A 248 13.80 5.58 -4.01
C VAL A 248 14.02 7.01 -4.46
N LEU A 249 15.19 7.56 -4.15
CA LEU A 249 15.57 8.91 -4.60
C LEU A 249 15.89 8.85 -6.10
N ARG A 250 14.96 9.32 -6.93
CA ARG A 250 15.09 9.34 -8.40
C ARG A 250 15.53 10.68 -8.93
N ASP A 251 15.00 11.73 -8.32
CA ASP A 251 15.27 13.13 -8.66
C ASP A 251 15.72 13.85 -7.39
N ASP A 252 16.11 15.10 -7.52
CA ASP A 252 16.42 15.95 -6.38
C ASP A 252 15.20 16.08 -5.46
N LEU A 253 15.41 15.86 -4.16
CA LEU A 253 14.45 16.28 -3.16
C LEU A 253 14.49 17.79 -3.03
N LEU A 254 13.39 18.45 -3.37
CA LEU A 254 13.25 19.90 -3.27
C LEU A 254 12.48 20.27 -2.02
N TYR A 255 12.81 21.42 -1.44
CA TYR A 255 12.04 22.04 -0.37
C TYR A 255 11.76 23.51 -0.69
N TRP A 256 10.65 24.00 -0.19
CA TRP A 256 10.25 25.40 -0.40
C TRP A 256 10.92 26.30 0.63
N ASN A 257 11.73 27.25 0.18
CA ASN A 257 12.43 28.19 1.02
C ASN A 257 12.20 29.63 0.52
N LYS A 258 11.52 30.44 1.33
CA LYS A 258 11.34 31.90 1.11
C LYS A 258 10.96 32.27 -0.33
N GLY A 259 10.00 31.57 -0.90
CA GLY A 259 9.46 31.87 -2.24
C GLY A 259 10.09 31.14 -3.40
N LYS A 260 11.02 30.20 -3.18
CA LYS A 260 11.66 29.38 -4.22
C LYS A 260 11.86 27.95 -3.79
N TRP A 261 11.97 27.05 -4.76
CA TRP A 261 12.38 25.66 -4.54
C TRP A 261 13.90 25.56 -4.49
N GLU A 262 14.43 24.85 -3.52
CA GLU A 262 15.85 24.55 -3.34
C GLU A 262 16.08 23.05 -3.21
N SER A 263 17.17 22.54 -3.76
CA SER A 263 17.55 21.13 -3.64
C SER A 263 18.16 20.85 -2.27
N VAL A 264 17.73 19.76 -1.65
CA VAL A 264 18.34 19.22 -0.43
C VAL A 264 19.65 18.55 -0.79
N LYS A 265 20.77 19.07 -0.27
CA LYS A 265 22.12 18.56 -0.58
C LYS A 265 22.70 17.66 0.50
N ASP A 266 22.19 17.75 1.72
CA ASP A 266 22.67 17.00 2.87
C ASP A 266 21.73 15.87 3.24
N LEU A 267 22.30 14.70 3.57
CA LEU A 267 21.54 13.52 4.02
C LEU A 267 20.82 13.74 5.36
N LYS A 268 21.26 14.71 6.17
CA LYS A 268 20.64 15.10 7.43
C LYS A 268 20.19 16.56 7.37
N PHE A 269 19.18 16.78 6.56
CA PHE A 269 18.58 18.10 6.43
C PHE A 269 17.47 18.28 7.48
N SER A 270 17.51 19.41 8.20
CA SER A 270 16.42 19.88 9.06
C SER A 270 15.84 21.14 8.43
N CYS A 271 14.60 21.09 8.01
CA CYS A 271 13.99 22.14 7.21
C CYS A 271 13.55 23.38 8.01
N GLY A 272 13.66 23.37 9.32
CA GLY A 272 13.21 24.51 10.14
C GLY A 272 11.76 24.90 9.81
N ASP A 273 11.58 26.05 9.22
CA ASP A 273 10.26 26.59 8.87
C ASP A 273 9.69 26.08 7.53
N SER A 274 10.43 25.27 6.77
CA SER A 274 9.89 24.73 5.51
C SER A 274 8.95 23.56 5.77
N GLN A 275 7.74 23.69 5.26
CA GLN A 275 6.69 22.69 5.38
C GLN A 275 6.29 22.09 4.04
N ARG A 276 7.00 22.40 2.95
CA ARG A 276 6.67 21.96 1.60
C ARG A 276 7.87 21.30 0.95
N PHE A 277 7.66 20.07 0.50
CA PHE A 277 8.65 19.27 -0.20
C PHE A 277 8.10 18.78 -1.53
N PHE A 278 8.98 18.52 -2.46
CA PHE A 278 8.62 17.93 -3.76
C PHE A 278 9.69 16.92 -4.16
N HIS A 279 9.26 15.73 -4.52
CA HIS A 279 10.12 14.69 -5.05
C HIS A 279 9.34 13.85 -6.05
N HIS A 280 9.92 13.62 -7.20
CA HIS A 280 9.46 12.69 -8.22
C HIS A 280 7.93 12.76 -8.47
N GLN A 281 7.44 13.92 -8.93
CA GLN A 281 6.04 14.21 -9.25
C GLN A 281 5.09 14.23 -8.02
N THR A 282 5.60 14.07 -6.81
CA THR A 282 4.79 14.08 -5.59
C THR A 282 5.17 15.28 -4.72
N GLY A 283 4.16 16.06 -4.32
CA GLY A 283 4.28 17.14 -3.37
C GLY A 283 3.90 16.69 -1.96
N TYR A 284 4.64 17.14 -0.95
CA TYR A 284 4.35 16.90 0.46
C TYR A 284 4.21 18.24 1.17
N ILE A 285 3.13 18.41 1.90
CA ILE A 285 2.86 19.62 2.69
C ILE A 285 2.63 19.19 4.14
N LEU A 286 3.48 19.67 5.04
CA LEU A 286 3.30 19.52 6.47
C LEU A 286 2.45 20.69 6.96
N LEU A 287 1.27 20.37 7.49
CA LEU A 287 0.39 21.37 8.08
C LEU A 287 0.74 21.55 9.54
N GLU A 288 0.70 22.79 10.03
CA GLU A 288 0.83 23.05 11.47
C GLU A 288 -0.37 22.43 12.17
N GLY A 289 -0.09 21.63 13.20
CA GLY A 289 -1.08 21.09 14.11
C GLY A 289 -0.76 21.57 15.52
N GLU A 290 -1.77 21.97 16.29
CA GLU A 290 -1.60 22.09 17.73
C GLU A 290 -1.42 20.68 18.30
N GLY A 291 -0.25 20.42 18.91
CA GLY A 291 0.12 19.17 19.54
C GLY A 291 -0.47 19.01 20.94
#